data_3ce70acecf45a7283590b42c28f48e34
#
_entry.id   3ce70acecf45a7283590b42c28f48e34
#
_cell.length_a   1.000
_cell.length_b   1.000
_cell.length_c   1.000
_cell.angle_alpha   90.00
_cell.angle_beta   90.00
_cell.angle_gamma   90.00
#
_symmetry.space_group_name_H-M   'P 1'
#
loop_
_entity.id
_entity.type
_entity.pdbx_description
1 polymer ?
#
loop_
_entity_poly.entity_id
_entity_poly.type
_entity_poly.pdbx_seq_one_letter_code
_entity_poly.pdbx_strand_id
1 'polypeptide(L)'
;MGYKDLKFSEDSLFLVTGCAGFIGSNLCEAILNMGYRVRGLDDLSTGLQKNVDMFLDNPNYEFIKGDIKDFDTCMKACEGVDYVLNQAAWGSVPRSIEMPLFYCANNIQGTLNMLEAARQNGVKKFVYASSSSVYGDEPKLPKKEGVEGNLLSPYAVTKMCDEEWAKQYTRHYGLDTYGMRYFNVFGRRQDPNGAYAAVIPKFLKQLLSGETPTINGDGRQSRDFTYIENVIEANLKSCLATSEAAGQAFNIAYGGREYLIDIYYGLTEALGIDVEPNFGPDRAGDIKHSNADISKAKELLGYDPEWSFDRGIKAAIEWYKENL
;
A
#
# COMPACT_ATOMS: atom_id res chain seq x y z
N MET A 1 -16.50 -1.18 -13.39
CA MET A 1 -16.84 0.19 -12.93
C MET A 1 -15.68 0.64 -12.03
N GLY A 2 -14.91 1.60 -12.50
CA GLY A 2 -13.74 2.10 -11.78
C GLY A 2 -14.15 2.90 -10.54
N TYR A 3 -13.18 3.16 -9.65
CA TYR A 3 -13.45 3.86 -8.39
C TYR A 3 -14.00 5.31 -8.57
N LYS A 4 -13.75 5.95 -9.71
CA LYS A 4 -14.22 7.31 -10.02
C LYS A 4 -15.73 7.43 -10.10
N ASP A 5 -16.43 6.32 -10.31
CA ASP A 5 -17.89 6.26 -10.40
C ASP A 5 -18.56 5.96 -9.05
N LEU A 6 -17.77 5.66 -8.00
CA LEU A 6 -18.28 5.39 -6.65
C LEU A 6 -18.91 6.64 -6.06
N LYS A 7 -19.99 6.47 -5.31
CA LYS A 7 -20.71 7.57 -4.66
C LYS A 7 -20.74 7.36 -3.16
N PHE A 8 -20.29 8.37 -2.43
CA PHE A 8 -20.41 8.51 -1.00
C PHE A 8 -21.39 9.65 -0.66
N SER A 9 -21.75 9.83 0.61
CA SER A 9 -22.51 10.99 1.03
C SER A 9 -21.72 12.28 0.75
N GLU A 10 -22.39 13.36 0.33
CA GLU A 10 -21.72 14.61 -0.11
C GLU A 10 -20.76 15.16 0.95
N ASP A 11 -21.12 15.07 2.23
CA ASP A 11 -20.31 15.56 3.36
C ASP A 11 -19.30 14.54 3.89
N SER A 12 -19.09 13.41 3.21
CA SER A 12 -18.17 12.36 3.69
C SER A 12 -16.77 12.89 3.93
N LEU A 13 -16.24 12.60 5.12
CA LEU A 13 -14.86 12.91 5.52
C LEU A 13 -14.05 11.63 5.62
N PHE A 14 -12.96 11.56 4.85
CA PHE A 14 -12.00 10.47 4.88
C PHE A 14 -10.77 10.89 5.68
N LEU A 15 -10.34 10.07 6.63
CA LEU A 15 -9.03 10.18 7.26
C LEU A 15 -8.05 9.25 6.54
N VAL A 16 -6.97 9.82 6.02
CA VAL A 16 -5.86 9.06 5.43
C VAL A 16 -4.64 9.22 6.31
N THR A 17 -4.21 8.16 7.00
CA THR A 17 -2.94 8.18 7.73
C THR A 17 -1.79 7.78 6.82
N GLY A 18 -0.57 8.26 7.07
CA GLY A 18 0.52 8.09 6.12
C GLY A 18 0.29 8.88 4.83
N CYS A 19 -0.42 10.01 4.91
CA CYS A 19 -0.88 10.81 3.76
C CYS A 19 0.27 11.48 2.98
N ALA A 20 1.43 11.65 3.58
CA ALA A 20 2.64 12.16 2.93
C ALA A 20 3.45 11.05 2.23
N GLY A 21 3.11 9.78 2.46
CA GLY A 21 3.72 8.62 1.83
C GLY A 21 3.19 8.33 0.43
N PHE A 22 3.73 7.28 -0.19
CA PHE A 22 3.39 6.85 -1.55
C PHE A 22 1.89 6.54 -1.70
N ILE A 23 1.38 5.54 -0.99
CA ILE A 23 -0.03 5.11 -1.13
C ILE A 23 -0.97 6.18 -0.61
N GLY A 24 -0.69 6.74 0.58
CA GLY A 24 -1.55 7.73 1.22
C GLY A 24 -1.77 8.99 0.39
N SER A 25 -0.72 9.55 -0.22
CA SER A 25 -0.85 10.74 -1.06
C SER A 25 -1.67 10.49 -2.33
N ASN A 26 -1.59 9.28 -2.90
CA ASN A 26 -2.41 8.89 -4.04
C ASN A 26 -3.89 8.73 -3.67
N LEU A 27 -4.18 8.21 -2.47
CA LEU A 27 -5.53 8.13 -1.94
C LEU A 27 -6.11 9.53 -1.69
N CYS A 28 -5.35 10.43 -1.06
CA CYS A 28 -5.77 11.82 -0.87
C CYS A 28 -6.16 12.49 -2.20
N GLU A 29 -5.27 12.40 -3.20
CA GLU A 29 -5.53 12.96 -4.53
C GLU A 29 -6.81 12.39 -5.16
N ALA A 30 -6.99 11.07 -5.12
CA ALA A 30 -8.15 10.43 -5.73
C ALA A 30 -9.47 10.88 -5.06
N ILE A 31 -9.51 10.92 -3.73
CA ILE A 31 -10.69 11.31 -2.96
C ILE A 31 -11.03 12.80 -3.19
N LEU A 32 -10.03 13.67 -3.17
CA LEU A 32 -10.19 15.10 -3.45
C LEU A 32 -10.70 15.34 -4.88
N ASN A 33 -10.17 14.61 -5.86
CA ASN A 33 -10.62 14.69 -7.27
C ASN A 33 -12.05 14.17 -7.47
N MET A 34 -12.56 13.32 -6.57
CA MET A 34 -13.96 12.91 -6.54
C MET A 34 -14.86 13.92 -5.84
N GLY A 35 -14.30 15.00 -5.27
CA GLY A 35 -15.03 16.09 -4.61
C GLY A 35 -15.30 15.86 -3.12
N TYR A 36 -14.75 14.83 -2.50
CA TYR A 36 -14.93 14.53 -1.08
C TYR A 36 -13.85 15.18 -0.20
N ARG A 37 -14.14 15.27 1.11
CA ARG A 37 -13.23 15.86 2.08
C ARG A 37 -12.20 14.84 2.58
N VAL A 38 -10.97 15.29 2.76
CA VAL A 38 -9.86 14.49 3.26
C VAL A 38 -9.18 15.17 4.44
N ARG A 39 -9.00 14.43 5.52
CA ARG A 39 -8.07 14.77 6.58
C ARG A 39 -6.84 13.87 6.46
N GLY A 40 -5.66 14.45 6.26
CA GLY A 40 -4.39 13.74 6.22
C GLY A 40 -3.72 13.75 7.59
N LEU A 41 -3.20 12.59 8.03
CA LEU A 41 -2.37 12.48 9.24
C LEU A 41 -1.02 11.85 8.86
N ASP A 42 0.08 12.53 9.19
CA ASP A 42 1.45 12.02 8.95
C ASP A 42 2.45 12.70 9.90
N ASP A 43 3.45 11.98 10.37
CA ASP A 43 4.52 12.52 11.20
C ASP A 43 5.71 13.04 10.38
N LEU A 44 5.71 12.78 9.06
CA LEU A 44 6.76 13.10 8.09
C LEU A 44 8.09 12.36 8.35
N SER A 45 8.06 11.25 9.08
CA SER A 45 9.25 10.45 9.35
C SER A 45 9.80 9.73 8.11
N THR A 46 8.91 9.35 7.19
CA THR A 46 9.23 8.77 5.87
C THR A 46 8.46 9.43 4.74
N GLY A 47 7.34 10.06 5.05
CA GLY A 47 6.54 10.82 4.10
C GLY A 47 7.23 12.12 3.68
N LEU A 48 6.95 12.57 2.46
CA LEU A 48 7.56 13.77 1.89
C LEU A 48 6.60 14.96 2.02
N GLN A 49 7.07 16.06 2.62
CA GLN A 49 6.30 17.30 2.76
C GLN A 49 5.68 17.75 1.42
N LYS A 50 6.43 17.63 0.31
CA LYS A 50 5.93 17.98 -1.03
C LYS A 50 4.62 17.29 -1.42
N ASN A 51 4.38 16.07 -0.90
CA ASN A 51 3.14 15.32 -1.17
C ASN A 51 1.93 15.90 -0.40
N VAL A 52 2.18 16.56 0.73
CA VAL A 52 1.15 17.31 1.49
C VAL A 52 0.89 18.67 0.85
N ASP A 53 1.98 19.36 0.49
CA ASP A 53 1.91 20.73 -0.08
C ASP A 53 1.03 20.81 -1.33
N MET A 54 0.95 19.72 -2.11
CA MET A 54 0.09 19.62 -3.29
C MET A 54 -1.38 19.88 -3.01
N PHE A 55 -1.84 19.70 -1.77
CA PHE A 55 -3.26 19.72 -1.41
C PHE A 55 -3.63 20.89 -0.47
N LEU A 56 -2.65 21.62 0.11
CA LEU A 56 -2.90 22.63 1.15
C LEU A 56 -3.85 23.76 0.71
N ASP A 57 -3.88 24.07 -0.58
CA ASP A 57 -4.78 25.11 -1.13
C ASP A 57 -6.20 24.57 -1.44
N ASN A 58 -6.42 23.24 -1.29
CA ASN A 58 -7.73 22.65 -1.53
C ASN A 58 -8.62 22.82 -0.29
N PRO A 59 -9.78 23.49 -0.37
CA PRO A 59 -10.66 23.72 0.77
C PRO A 59 -11.23 22.44 1.39
N ASN A 60 -11.17 21.31 0.68
CA ASN A 60 -11.61 20.00 1.14
C ASN A 60 -10.48 19.19 1.81
N TYR A 61 -9.27 19.77 1.95
CA TYR A 61 -8.12 19.09 2.55
C TYR A 61 -7.72 19.74 3.87
N GLU A 62 -7.58 18.92 4.90
CA GLU A 62 -7.02 19.29 6.20
C GLU A 62 -5.78 18.42 6.48
N PHE A 63 -4.68 19.01 6.94
CA PHE A 63 -3.48 18.27 7.33
C PHE A 63 -3.22 18.37 8.83
N ILE A 64 -3.04 17.23 9.47
CA ILE A 64 -2.57 17.11 10.85
C ILE A 64 -1.18 16.50 10.82
N LYS A 65 -0.17 17.28 11.28
CA LYS A 65 1.14 16.71 11.55
C LYS A 65 1.12 16.02 12.91
N GLY A 66 1.26 14.68 12.90
CA GLY A 66 1.17 13.90 14.13
C GLY A 66 1.52 12.43 13.93
N ASP A 67 1.75 11.75 15.02
CA ASP A 67 2.19 10.35 15.07
C ASP A 67 1.05 9.46 15.56
N ILE A 68 0.76 8.37 14.85
CA ILE A 68 -0.27 7.40 15.26
C ILE A 68 0.08 6.64 16.57
N LYS A 69 1.31 6.73 17.06
CA LYS A 69 1.68 6.23 18.39
C LYS A 69 1.12 7.08 19.53
N ASP A 70 0.78 8.33 19.26
CA ASP A 70 0.11 9.21 20.19
C ASP A 70 -1.42 9.07 20.09
N PHE A 71 -2.02 8.50 21.13
CA PHE A 71 -3.44 8.20 21.14
C PHE A 71 -4.31 9.46 21.09
N ASP A 72 -3.91 10.55 21.75
CA ASP A 72 -4.69 11.80 21.73
C ASP A 72 -4.69 12.41 20.31
N THR A 73 -3.59 12.30 19.59
CA THR A 73 -3.52 12.67 18.17
C THR A 73 -4.47 11.81 17.32
N CYS A 74 -4.52 10.49 17.56
CA CYS A 74 -5.43 9.59 16.85
C CYS A 74 -6.90 9.95 17.14
N MET A 75 -7.26 10.22 18.40
CA MET A 75 -8.60 10.64 18.80
C MET A 75 -9.02 11.92 18.07
N LYS A 76 -8.18 12.95 18.09
CA LYS A 76 -8.43 14.21 17.37
C LYS A 76 -8.56 13.99 15.86
N ALA A 77 -7.70 13.16 15.27
CA ALA A 77 -7.74 12.88 13.83
C ALA A 77 -9.03 12.17 13.41
N CYS A 78 -9.62 11.34 14.27
CA CYS A 78 -10.86 10.61 14.00
C CYS A 78 -12.15 11.41 14.24
N GLU A 79 -12.08 12.63 14.80
CA GLU A 79 -13.28 13.43 15.07
C GLU A 79 -14.09 13.74 13.80
N GLY A 80 -15.36 13.29 13.75
CA GLY A 80 -16.26 13.52 12.63
C GLY A 80 -15.93 12.78 11.34
N VAL A 81 -15.02 11.80 11.40
CA VAL A 81 -14.59 11.00 10.25
C VAL A 81 -15.58 9.87 9.95
N ASP A 82 -15.93 9.70 8.69
CA ASP A 82 -16.77 8.58 8.24
C ASP A 82 -15.94 7.33 7.90
N TYR A 83 -14.78 7.51 7.25
CA TYR A 83 -13.94 6.44 6.71
C TYR A 83 -12.48 6.66 7.07
N VAL A 84 -11.84 5.64 7.64
CA VAL A 84 -10.39 5.65 7.89
C VAL A 84 -9.69 4.79 6.88
N LEU A 85 -8.67 5.34 6.20
CA LEU A 85 -7.73 4.64 5.34
C LEU A 85 -6.36 4.67 6.03
N ASN A 86 -6.09 3.64 6.84
CA ASN A 86 -4.89 3.57 7.68
C ASN A 86 -3.71 3.00 6.88
N GLN A 87 -2.91 3.90 6.27
CA GLN A 87 -1.73 3.55 5.47
C GLN A 87 -0.41 3.80 6.23
N ALA A 88 -0.45 4.49 7.36
CA ALA A 88 0.74 4.79 8.16
C ALA A 88 1.36 3.50 8.69
N ALA A 89 2.58 3.23 8.26
CA ALA A 89 3.39 2.08 8.68
C ALA A 89 4.83 2.21 8.19
N TRP A 90 5.74 1.51 8.83
CA TRP A 90 7.09 1.29 8.32
C TRP A 90 7.14 -0.03 7.55
N GLY A 91 7.49 0.04 6.24
CA GLY A 91 7.30 -1.03 5.27
C GLY A 91 8.59 -1.68 4.75
N SER A 92 9.56 -2.08 5.58
CA SER A 92 10.79 -2.72 5.11
C SER A 92 11.09 -4.00 5.89
N VAL A 93 11.12 -5.14 5.20
CA VAL A 93 11.49 -6.44 5.79
C VAL A 93 12.90 -6.40 6.39
N PRO A 94 13.98 -5.99 5.66
CA PRO A 94 15.33 -5.96 6.24
C PRO A 94 15.43 -5.03 7.45
N ARG A 95 14.90 -3.82 7.37
CA ARG A 95 14.93 -2.88 8.49
C ARG A 95 14.16 -3.38 9.71
N SER A 96 13.12 -4.17 9.53
CA SER A 96 12.36 -4.74 10.65
C SER A 96 13.19 -5.75 11.46
N ILE A 97 14.14 -6.44 10.82
CA ILE A 97 15.07 -7.35 11.49
C ILE A 97 16.07 -6.55 12.34
N GLU A 98 16.51 -5.40 11.83
CA GLU A 98 17.45 -4.50 12.54
C GLU A 98 16.78 -3.77 13.71
N MET A 99 15.50 -3.40 13.57
CA MET A 99 14.77 -2.52 14.49
C MET A 99 13.42 -3.10 14.94
N PRO A 100 13.32 -4.31 15.50
CA PRO A 100 12.04 -4.97 15.74
C PRO A 100 11.12 -4.24 16.72
N LEU A 101 11.66 -3.66 17.78
CA LEU A 101 10.87 -2.88 18.76
C LEU A 101 10.28 -1.61 18.13
N PHE A 102 11.05 -0.96 17.27
CA PHE A 102 10.58 0.22 16.53
C PHE A 102 9.40 -0.14 15.59
N TYR A 103 9.49 -1.26 14.88
CA TYR A 103 8.40 -1.75 14.03
C TYR A 103 7.17 -2.13 14.85
N CYS A 104 7.34 -2.76 16.00
CA CYS A 104 6.23 -3.07 16.91
C CYS A 104 5.50 -1.80 17.36
N ALA A 105 6.23 -0.78 17.82
CA ALA A 105 5.65 0.47 18.28
C ALA A 105 4.92 1.22 17.16
N ASN A 106 5.51 1.30 15.97
CA ASN A 106 4.89 2.05 14.86
C ASN A 106 3.72 1.28 14.22
N ASN A 107 3.92 0.02 13.88
CA ASN A 107 2.92 -0.72 13.11
C ASN A 107 1.82 -1.27 14.01
N ILE A 108 2.16 -2.01 15.09
CA ILE A 108 1.14 -2.65 15.95
C ILE A 108 0.49 -1.61 16.86
N GLN A 109 1.27 -0.90 17.69
CA GLN A 109 0.70 0.06 18.64
C GLN A 109 -0.01 1.20 17.91
N GLY A 110 0.60 1.71 16.83
CA GLY A 110 -0.01 2.78 16.02
C GLY A 110 -1.33 2.34 15.38
N THR A 111 -1.40 1.14 14.78
CA THR A 111 -2.65 0.62 14.21
C THR A 111 -3.70 0.38 15.29
N LEU A 112 -3.31 -0.14 16.46
CA LEU A 112 -4.23 -0.36 17.58
C LEU A 112 -4.80 0.96 18.12
N ASN A 113 -3.98 2.01 18.24
CA ASN A 113 -4.44 3.34 18.62
C ASN A 113 -5.47 3.88 17.61
N MET A 114 -5.21 3.72 16.32
CA MET A 114 -6.13 4.15 15.26
C MET A 114 -7.45 3.36 15.28
N LEU A 115 -7.41 2.05 15.50
CA LEU A 115 -8.61 1.21 15.65
C LEU A 115 -9.45 1.68 16.84
N GLU A 116 -8.82 1.92 17.98
CA GLU A 116 -9.53 2.37 19.19
C GLU A 116 -10.09 3.79 19.02
N ALA A 117 -9.32 4.71 18.42
CA ALA A 117 -9.79 6.05 18.12
C ALA A 117 -10.98 6.04 17.15
N ALA A 118 -10.89 5.23 16.09
CA ALA A 118 -11.98 5.05 15.12
C ALA A 118 -13.26 4.52 15.79
N ARG A 119 -13.12 3.50 16.65
CA ARG A 119 -14.24 2.95 17.41
C ARG A 119 -14.91 3.99 18.30
N GLN A 120 -14.12 4.74 19.09
CA GLN A 120 -14.66 5.74 20.02
C GLN A 120 -15.34 6.92 19.31
N ASN A 121 -14.88 7.26 18.10
CA ASN A 121 -15.48 8.33 17.28
C ASN A 121 -16.60 7.85 16.34
N GLY A 122 -16.98 6.56 16.38
CA GLY A 122 -18.09 6.04 15.59
C GLY A 122 -17.81 6.00 14.07
N VAL A 123 -16.54 5.81 13.68
CA VAL A 123 -16.14 5.64 12.27
C VAL A 123 -16.90 4.48 11.64
N LYS A 124 -17.42 4.68 10.41
CA LYS A 124 -18.25 3.67 9.72
C LYS A 124 -17.44 2.50 9.21
N LYS A 125 -16.27 2.77 8.60
CA LYS A 125 -15.40 1.75 8.01
C LYS A 125 -13.93 2.09 8.26
N PHE A 126 -13.15 1.05 8.55
CA PHE A 126 -11.71 1.14 8.78
C PHE A 126 -10.97 0.22 7.81
N VAL A 127 -10.31 0.80 6.80
CA VAL A 127 -9.49 0.07 5.82
C VAL A 127 -8.03 0.25 6.21
N TYR A 128 -7.24 -0.82 6.23
CA TYR A 128 -5.85 -0.75 6.67
C TYR A 128 -4.89 -1.51 5.76
N ALA A 129 -3.66 -1.00 5.69
CA ALA A 129 -2.58 -1.65 4.94
C ALA A 129 -2.07 -2.90 5.67
N SER A 130 -2.33 -4.07 5.10
CA SER A 130 -1.61 -5.31 5.38
C SER A 130 -0.56 -5.56 4.28
N SER A 131 -0.07 -6.78 4.12
CA SER A 131 1.03 -7.10 3.21
C SER A 131 1.01 -8.56 2.76
N SER A 132 1.42 -8.82 1.53
CA SER A 132 1.70 -10.18 1.04
C SER A 132 2.79 -10.91 1.84
N SER A 133 3.58 -10.20 2.64
CA SER A 133 4.59 -10.79 3.52
C SER A 133 4.01 -11.73 4.59
N VAL A 134 2.70 -11.62 4.90
CA VAL A 134 2.00 -12.50 5.84
C VAL A 134 1.91 -13.94 5.36
N TYR A 135 2.09 -14.19 4.06
CA TYR A 135 2.14 -15.56 3.53
C TYR A 135 3.41 -16.32 3.91
N GLY A 136 4.47 -15.61 4.30
CA GLY A 136 5.70 -16.23 4.77
C GLY A 136 6.28 -17.26 3.80
N ASP A 137 6.55 -18.47 4.29
CA ASP A 137 7.12 -19.57 3.53
C ASP A 137 6.09 -20.49 2.83
N GLU A 138 4.80 -20.12 2.77
CA GLU A 138 3.79 -20.90 2.04
C GLU A 138 4.25 -21.12 0.57
N PRO A 139 4.46 -22.38 0.12
CA PRO A 139 5.02 -22.64 -1.21
C PRO A 139 3.99 -22.59 -2.33
N LYS A 140 2.69 -22.73 -2.03
CA LYS A 140 1.65 -22.80 -3.06
C LYS A 140 1.41 -21.46 -3.72
N LEU A 141 1.11 -21.52 -5.01
CA LEU A 141 0.73 -20.39 -5.85
C LEU A 141 -0.57 -20.73 -6.61
N PRO A 142 -1.44 -19.74 -6.84
CA PRO A 142 -1.39 -18.38 -6.30
C PRO A 142 -1.57 -18.34 -4.78
N LYS A 143 -1.08 -17.28 -4.12
CA LYS A 143 -1.30 -17.04 -2.68
C LYS A 143 -2.77 -16.81 -2.42
N LYS A 144 -3.34 -17.52 -1.44
CA LYS A 144 -4.77 -17.47 -1.12
C LYS A 144 -4.96 -17.20 0.38
N GLU A 145 -5.90 -16.35 0.71
CA GLU A 145 -6.23 -16.03 2.09
C GLU A 145 -6.72 -17.27 2.85
N GLY A 146 -6.27 -17.42 4.09
CA GLY A 146 -6.55 -18.58 4.94
C GLY A 146 -5.56 -19.75 4.75
N VAL A 147 -4.53 -19.58 3.89
CA VAL A 147 -3.47 -20.57 3.67
C VAL A 147 -2.13 -19.85 3.81
N GLU A 148 -1.80 -19.42 5.01
CA GLU A 148 -0.54 -18.76 5.35
C GLU A 148 0.46 -19.76 5.89
N GLY A 149 1.76 -19.56 5.59
CA GLY A 149 2.88 -20.32 6.15
C GLY A 149 3.45 -19.67 7.41
N ASN A 150 4.71 -19.99 7.72
CA ASN A 150 5.43 -19.37 8.82
C ASN A 150 5.89 -17.96 8.45
N LEU A 151 5.66 -17.01 9.33
CA LEU A 151 6.10 -15.63 9.11
C LEU A 151 7.62 -15.54 9.11
N LEU A 152 8.20 -14.90 8.09
CA LEU A 152 9.64 -14.85 7.87
C LEU A 152 10.33 -13.58 8.35
N SER A 153 9.58 -12.60 8.89
CA SER A 153 10.18 -11.34 9.34
C SER A 153 9.34 -10.66 10.43
N PRO A 154 9.96 -9.82 11.27
CA PRO A 154 9.23 -8.97 12.21
C PRO A 154 8.18 -8.09 11.53
N TYR A 155 8.45 -7.56 10.33
CA TYR A 155 7.46 -6.82 9.55
C TYR A 155 6.21 -7.66 9.25
N ALA A 156 6.38 -8.90 8.80
CA ALA A 156 5.26 -9.81 8.54
C ALA A 156 4.46 -10.08 9.84
N VAL A 157 5.16 -10.24 10.97
CA VAL A 157 4.51 -10.39 12.28
C VAL A 157 3.67 -9.16 12.62
N THR A 158 4.19 -7.93 12.40
CA THR A 158 3.39 -6.72 12.69
C THR A 158 2.12 -6.69 11.83
N LYS A 159 2.20 -7.04 10.55
CA LYS A 159 1.04 -7.04 9.66
C LYS A 159 0.00 -8.11 10.00
N MET A 160 0.44 -9.31 10.39
CA MET A 160 -0.47 -10.33 10.90
C MET A 160 -1.14 -9.90 12.22
N CYS A 161 -0.42 -9.24 13.13
CA CYS A 161 -1.00 -8.67 14.34
C CYS A 161 -2.06 -7.62 14.03
N ASP A 162 -1.82 -6.74 13.04
CA ASP A 162 -2.80 -5.75 12.59
C ASP A 162 -4.10 -6.43 12.12
N GLU A 163 -4.01 -7.52 11.34
CA GLU A 163 -5.16 -8.29 10.87
C GLU A 163 -5.95 -8.91 12.04
N GLU A 164 -5.26 -9.52 13.00
CA GLU A 164 -5.92 -10.15 14.15
C GLU A 164 -6.58 -9.10 15.07
N TRP A 165 -5.95 -7.95 15.32
CA TRP A 165 -6.57 -6.87 16.06
C TRP A 165 -7.81 -6.32 15.35
N ALA A 166 -7.72 -6.01 14.07
CA ALA A 166 -8.82 -5.51 13.28
C ALA A 166 -10.03 -6.46 13.31
N LYS A 167 -9.80 -7.76 13.19
CA LYS A 167 -10.82 -8.81 13.31
C LYS A 167 -11.50 -8.80 14.69
N GLN A 168 -10.73 -8.59 15.79
CA GLN A 168 -11.32 -8.47 17.13
C GLN A 168 -12.17 -7.20 17.25
N TYR A 169 -11.75 -6.07 16.64
CA TYR A 169 -12.56 -4.84 16.67
C TYR A 169 -13.89 -5.00 15.92
N THR A 170 -13.89 -5.71 14.79
CA THR A 170 -15.15 -6.05 14.11
C THR A 170 -16.01 -6.95 14.98
N ARG A 171 -15.45 -8.01 15.54
CA ARG A 171 -16.20 -9.02 16.29
C ARG A 171 -16.80 -8.49 17.59
N HIS A 172 -16.06 -7.70 18.36
CA HIS A 172 -16.44 -7.32 19.73
C HIS A 172 -17.03 -5.91 19.81
N TYR A 173 -16.68 -5.03 18.88
CA TYR A 173 -17.08 -3.63 18.93
C TYR A 173 -17.91 -3.18 17.73
N GLY A 174 -18.10 -4.03 16.71
CA GLY A 174 -18.91 -3.72 15.55
C GLY A 174 -18.28 -2.69 14.59
N LEU A 175 -16.97 -2.44 14.71
CA LEU A 175 -16.25 -1.60 13.74
C LEU A 175 -15.96 -2.45 12.49
N ASP A 176 -16.52 -2.08 11.35
CA ASP A 176 -16.26 -2.77 10.10
C ASP A 176 -14.82 -2.51 9.62
N THR A 177 -13.97 -3.54 9.62
CA THR A 177 -12.55 -3.44 9.24
C THR A 177 -12.22 -4.27 8.01
N TYR A 178 -11.32 -3.76 7.14
CA TYR A 178 -10.93 -4.41 5.89
C TYR A 178 -9.42 -4.32 5.70
N GLY A 179 -8.73 -5.46 5.69
CA GLY A 179 -7.27 -5.52 5.53
C GLY A 179 -6.85 -5.68 4.07
N MET A 180 -5.94 -4.84 3.61
CA MET A 180 -5.43 -4.86 2.24
C MET A 180 -4.05 -5.51 2.20
N ARG A 181 -3.96 -6.79 1.82
CA ARG A 181 -2.69 -7.49 1.59
C ARG A 181 -2.11 -7.05 0.26
N TYR A 182 -1.37 -5.97 0.25
CA TYR A 182 -0.78 -5.43 -0.97
C TYR A 182 0.33 -6.33 -1.53
N PHE A 183 0.31 -6.51 -2.86
CA PHE A 183 1.35 -7.19 -3.64
C PHE A 183 2.11 -6.18 -4.50
N ASN A 184 3.40 -6.01 -4.23
CA ASN A 184 4.38 -5.22 -4.99
C ASN A 184 3.80 -3.96 -5.67
N VAL A 185 3.23 -3.07 -4.87
CA VAL A 185 2.63 -1.83 -5.38
C VAL A 185 3.69 -0.95 -6.03
N PHE A 186 3.37 -0.36 -7.19
CA PHE A 186 4.20 0.60 -7.88
C PHE A 186 3.38 1.75 -8.47
N GLY A 187 4.04 2.88 -8.75
CA GLY A 187 3.37 4.03 -9.36
C GLY A 187 3.97 5.37 -8.94
N ARG A 188 3.28 6.44 -9.32
CA ARG A 188 3.69 7.82 -9.04
C ARG A 188 3.89 8.07 -7.55
N ARG A 189 4.88 8.91 -7.20
CA ARG A 189 5.28 9.28 -5.83
C ARG A 189 5.89 8.14 -4.98
N GLN A 190 6.19 7.00 -5.58
CA GLN A 190 6.97 5.98 -4.89
C GLN A 190 8.45 6.41 -4.88
N ASP A 191 9.05 6.53 -3.69
CA ASP A 191 10.40 7.05 -3.53
C ASP A 191 11.47 6.06 -4.05
N PRO A 192 12.32 6.46 -5.02
CA PRO A 192 13.42 5.64 -5.53
C PRO A 192 14.67 5.68 -4.65
N ASN A 193 14.73 6.55 -3.61
CA ASN A 193 15.97 6.91 -2.92
C ASN A 193 16.25 6.07 -1.65
N GLY A 194 15.32 5.29 -1.17
CA GLY A 194 15.52 4.52 0.06
C GLY A 194 16.52 3.37 -0.12
N ALA A 195 17.27 3.03 0.93
CA ALA A 195 18.17 1.86 0.94
C ALA A 195 17.45 0.55 0.58
N TYR A 196 16.14 0.53 0.78
CA TYR A 196 15.23 -0.59 0.49
C TYR A 196 14.17 -0.20 -0.54
N ALA A 197 14.50 0.73 -1.46
CA ALA A 197 13.60 1.15 -2.52
C ALA A 197 13.11 -0.05 -3.35
N ALA A 198 11.84 0.00 -3.77
CA ALA A 198 11.27 -1.01 -4.63
C ALA A 198 11.98 -1.03 -6.00
N VAL A 199 11.96 -2.18 -6.66
CA VAL A 199 12.79 -2.43 -7.85
C VAL A 199 12.45 -1.50 -9.02
N ILE A 200 11.17 -1.25 -9.28
CA ILE A 200 10.74 -0.41 -10.42
C ILE A 200 11.23 1.04 -10.27
N PRO A 201 10.93 1.79 -9.19
CA PRO A 201 11.44 3.15 -9.05
C PRO A 201 12.96 3.22 -8.99
N LYS A 202 13.62 2.21 -8.40
CA LYS A 202 15.08 2.14 -8.37
C LYS A 202 15.68 1.99 -9.78
N PHE A 203 15.16 1.07 -10.59
CA PHE A 203 15.63 0.87 -11.96
C PHE A 203 15.38 2.11 -12.82
N LEU A 204 14.20 2.71 -12.73
CA LEU A 204 13.89 3.94 -13.45
C LEU A 204 14.85 5.06 -13.10
N LYS A 205 15.12 5.29 -11.81
CA LYS A 205 16.07 6.31 -11.38
C LYS A 205 17.47 6.05 -11.95
N GLN A 206 17.99 4.81 -11.83
CA GLN A 206 19.30 4.45 -12.31
C GLN A 206 19.42 4.65 -13.84
N LEU A 207 18.45 4.13 -14.60
CA LEU A 207 18.43 4.28 -16.05
C LEU A 207 18.36 5.74 -16.51
N LEU A 208 17.51 6.55 -15.87
CA LEU A 208 17.38 7.98 -16.17
C LEU A 208 18.63 8.79 -15.82
N SER A 209 19.40 8.35 -14.81
CA SER A 209 20.70 8.98 -14.45
C SER A 209 21.91 8.40 -15.21
N GLY A 210 21.69 7.48 -16.16
CA GLY A 210 22.76 6.86 -16.93
C GLY A 210 23.52 5.76 -16.18
N GLU A 211 23.00 5.29 -15.04
CA GLU A 211 23.56 4.17 -14.29
C GLU A 211 22.98 2.85 -14.77
N THR A 212 23.80 1.79 -14.81
CA THR A 212 23.34 0.45 -15.15
C THR A 212 22.81 -0.28 -13.93
N PRO A 213 21.51 -0.62 -13.87
CA PRO A 213 20.94 -1.40 -12.80
C PRO A 213 21.58 -2.77 -12.62
N THR A 214 21.57 -3.27 -11.37
CA THR A 214 22.01 -4.63 -11.04
C THR A 214 20.80 -5.50 -10.68
N ILE A 215 20.63 -6.62 -11.39
CA ILE A 215 19.68 -7.68 -11.12
C ILE A 215 20.35 -8.72 -10.23
N ASN A 216 19.77 -9.05 -9.08
CA ASN A 216 20.25 -10.15 -8.25
C ASN A 216 19.79 -11.50 -8.84
N GLY A 217 20.71 -12.47 -8.94
CA GLY A 217 20.44 -13.75 -9.57
C GLY A 217 20.29 -13.65 -11.10
N ASP A 218 19.48 -14.55 -11.67
CA ASP A 218 19.25 -14.68 -13.11
C ASP A 218 18.09 -13.81 -13.65
N GLY A 219 17.45 -13.02 -12.79
CA GLY A 219 16.28 -12.21 -13.16
C GLY A 219 14.99 -13.00 -13.39
N ARG A 220 15.00 -14.32 -13.19
CA ARG A 220 13.82 -15.19 -13.37
C ARG A 220 12.90 -15.24 -12.15
N GLN A 221 13.18 -14.50 -11.10
CA GLN A 221 12.22 -14.27 -10.02
C GLN A 221 11.03 -13.47 -10.54
N SER A 222 9.83 -13.86 -10.11
CA SER A 222 8.60 -13.21 -10.57
C SER A 222 7.74 -12.70 -9.44
N ARG A 223 7.03 -11.62 -9.70
CA ARG A 223 6.12 -10.96 -8.76
C ARG A 223 4.81 -10.58 -9.44
N ASP A 224 3.77 -10.45 -8.65
CA ASP A 224 2.52 -9.81 -9.02
C ASP A 224 2.66 -8.32 -8.68
N PHE A 225 2.77 -7.49 -9.71
CA PHE A 225 2.90 -6.04 -9.54
C PHE A 225 1.55 -5.36 -9.66
N THR A 226 1.26 -4.50 -8.71
CA THR A 226 -0.03 -3.81 -8.59
C THR A 226 0.16 -2.33 -8.81
N TYR A 227 -0.41 -1.78 -9.88
CA TYR A 227 -0.37 -0.35 -10.12
C TYR A 227 -1.23 0.40 -9.09
N ILE A 228 -0.79 1.59 -8.69
CA ILE A 228 -1.40 2.38 -7.60
C ILE A 228 -2.89 2.65 -7.80
N GLU A 229 -3.37 2.80 -9.04
CA GLU A 229 -4.80 3.00 -9.32
C GLU A 229 -5.67 1.80 -8.88
N ASN A 230 -5.17 0.57 -9.00
CA ASN A 230 -5.86 -0.63 -8.50
C ASN A 230 -5.91 -0.65 -6.96
N VAL A 231 -4.87 -0.12 -6.30
CA VAL A 231 -4.84 0.01 -4.83
C VAL A 231 -5.87 1.05 -4.35
N ILE A 232 -5.98 2.17 -5.06
CA ILE A 232 -6.99 3.19 -4.79
C ILE A 232 -8.39 2.59 -4.92
N GLU A 233 -8.63 1.85 -6.00
CA GLU A 233 -9.91 1.16 -6.23
C GLU A 233 -10.28 0.24 -5.07
N ALA A 234 -9.36 -0.62 -4.62
CA ALA A 234 -9.59 -1.56 -3.54
C ALA A 234 -9.96 -0.84 -2.23
N ASN A 235 -9.22 0.21 -1.86
CA ASN A 235 -9.49 0.98 -0.65
C ASN A 235 -10.88 1.64 -0.70
N LEU A 236 -11.22 2.30 -1.78
CA LEU A 236 -12.49 3.03 -1.90
C LEU A 236 -13.69 2.08 -2.00
N LYS A 237 -13.56 0.96 -2.72
CA LYS A 237 -14.61 -0.08 -2.74
C LYS A 237 -14.83 -0.71 -1.37
N SER A 238 -13.76 -0.90 -0.58
CA SER A 238 -13.89 -1.39 0.81
C SER A 238 -14.69 -0.46 1.71
N CYS A 239 -14.63 0.85 1.50
CA CYS A 239 -15.46 1.82 2.22
C CYS A 239 -16.97 1.66 1.94
N LEU A 240 -17.34 1.02 0.83
CA LEU A 240 -18.74 0.72 0.46
C LEU A 240 -19.11 -0.75 0.62
N ALA A 241 -18.15 -1.60 1.01
CA ALA A 241 -18.39 -3.03 1.18
C ALA A 241 -19.39 -3.31 2.32
N THR A 242 -20.09 -4.42 2.21
CA THR A 242 -21.04 -4.87 3.23
C THR A 242 -20.32 -5.38 4.48
N SER A 243 -21.02 -5.39 5.61
CA SER A 243 -20.48 -5.94 6.88
C SER A 243 -20.18 -7.45 6.80
N GLU A 244 -20.68 -8.17 5.79
CA GLU A 244 -20.33 -9.57 5.52
C GLU A 244 -18.82 -9.73 5.19
N ALA A 245 -18.23 -8.74 4.53
CA ALA A 245 -16.81 -8.69 4.20
C ALA A 245 -15.95 -8.16 5.36
N ALA A 246 -16.56 -7.62 6.44
CA ALA A 246 -15.83 -7.01 7.54
C ALA A 246 -15.05 -8.02 8.39
N GLY A 247 -13.98 -7.55 9.03
CA GLY A 247 -13.09 -8.37 9.86
C GLY A 247 -12.20 -9.31 9.07
N GLN A 248 -12.05 -9.09 7.76
CA GLN A 248 -11.29 -9.95 6.86
C GLN A 248 -10.15 -9.20 6.18
N ALA A 249 -9.13 -9.96 5.75
CA ALA A 249 -8.06 -9.46 4.88
C ALA A 249 -8.25 -9.98 3.44
N PHE A 250 -7.78 -9.19 2.47
CA PHE A 250 -7.97 -9.41 1.04
C PHE A 250 -6.67 -9.22 0.27
N ASN A 251 -6.40 -10.11 -0.67
CA ASN A 251 -5.30 -9.93 -1.61
C ASN A 251 -5.61 -8.78 -2.57
N ILE A 252 -4.75 -7.77 -2.59
CA ILE A 252 -4.84 -6.65 -3.50
C ILE A 252 -3.66 -6.71 -4.46
N ALA A 253 -3.95 -7.21 -5.64
CA ALA A 253 -3.01 -7.50 -6.72
C ALA A 253 -3.71 -7.34 -8.06
N TYR A 254 -2.95 -7.40 -9.15
CA TYR A 254 -3.54 -7.51 -10.49
C TYR A 254 -3.95 -8.96 -10.81
N GLY A 255 -3.30 -9.94 -10.18
CA GLY A 255 -3.47 -11.37 -10.48
C GLY A 255 -2.57 -11.83 -11.63
N GLY A 256 -1.55 -11.05 -11.97
CA GLY A 256 -0.56 -11.32 -13.01
C GLY A 256 0.74 -11.93 -12.48
N ARG A 257 1.71 -12.04 -13.37
CA ARG A 257 3.04 -12.57 -13.03
C ARG A 257 4.10 -12.00 -13.97
N GLU A 258 4.92 -11.09 -13.45
CA GLU A 258 5.98 -10.44 -14.21
C GLU A 258 7.36 -10.93 -13.73
N TYR A 259 8.25 -11.28 -14.68
CA TYR A 259 9.63 -11.62 -14.37
C TYR A 259 10.50 -10.36 -14.32
N LEU A 260 11.45 -10.33 -13.38
CA LEU A 260 12.26 -9.14 -13.16
C LEU A 260 13.09 -8.76 -14.40
N ILE A 261 13.59 -9.76 -15.14
CA ILE A 261 14.34 -9.52 -16.37
C ILE A 261 13.47 -8.90 -17.48
N ASP A 262 12.21 -9.34 -17.59
CA ASP A 262 11.29 -8.81 -18.60
C ASP A 262 10.87 -7.37 -18.24
N ILE A 263 10.72 -7.07 -16.95
CA ILE A 263 10.51 -5.70 -16.47
C ILE A 263 11.69 -4.82 -16.84
N TYR A 264 12.93 -5.28 -16.64
CA TYR A 264 14.13 -4.52 -16.99
C TYR A 264 14.14 -4.14 -18.46
N TYR A 265 13.97 -5.11 -19.36
CA TYR A 265 13.96 -4.84 -20.80
C TYR A 265 12.76 -3.99 -21.23
N GLY A 266 11.59 -4.16 -20.63
CA GLY A 266 10.45 -3.27 -20.88
C GLY A 266 10.72 -1.82 -20.48
N LEU A 267 11.46 -1.59 -19.38
CA LEU A 267 11.87 -0.24 -18.97
C LEU A 267 12.91 0.37 -19.92
N THR A 268 13.92 -0.39 -20.32
CA THR A 268 14.96 0.10 -21.25
C THR A 268 14.37 0.41 -22.63
N GLU A 269 13.49 -0.44 -23.15
CA GLU A 269 12.77 -0.20 -24.40
C GLU A 269 11.92 1.08 -24.33
N ALA A 270 11.11 1.24 -23.26
CA ALA A 270 10.25 2.41 -23.10
C ALA A 270 11.02 3.73 -22.90
N LEU A 271 12.26 3.66 -22.40
CA LEU A 271 13.14 4.81 -22.25
C LEU A 271 14.01 5.05 -23.48
N GLY A 272 14.06 4.13 -24.46
CA GLY A 272 14.95 4.20 -25.61
C GLY A 272 16.43 4.04 -25.25
N ILE A 273 16.71 3.27 -24.18
CA ILE A 273 18.07 3.03 -23.64
C ILE A 273 18.48 1.60 -24.02
N ASP A 274 19.63 1.46 -24.67
CA ASP A 274 20.22 0.16 -25.03
C ASP A 274 21.39 -0.15 -24.07
N VAL A 275 21.10 -0.82 -22.97
CA VAL A 275 22.08 -1.23 -21.96
C VAL A 275 21.69 -2.56 -21.34
N GLU A 276 22.66 -3.49 -21.25
CA GLU A 276 22.47 -4.76 -20.56
C GLU A 276 22.56 -4.57 -19.04
N PRO A 277 21.76 -5.31 -18.22
CA PRO A 277 21.85 -5.21 -16.76
C PRO A 277 23.14 -5.83 -16.24
N ASN A 278 23.60 -5.34 -15.10
CA ASN A 278 24.58 -6.09 -14.31
C ASN A 278 23.89 -7.22 -13.57
N PHE A 279 24.55 -8.38 -13.44
CA PHE A 279 24.04 -9.49 -12.64
C PHE A 279 24.86 -9.62 -11.36
N GLY A 280 24.15 -9.65 -10.22
CA GLY A 280 24.73 -9.87 -8.91
C GLY A 280 24.38 -11.27 -8.35
N PRO A 281 24.90 -11.63 -7.16
CA PRO A 281 24.56 -12.89 -6.52
C PRO A 281 23.07 -12.96 -6.15
N ASP A 282 22.57 -14.19 -6.00
CA ASP A 282 21.23 -14.40 -5.46
C ASP A 282 21.07 -13.73 -4.10
N ARG A 283 19.91 -13.13 -3.86
CA ARG A 283 19.61 -12.53 -2.56
C ARG A 283 19.14 -13.60 -1.58
N ALA A 284 19.85 -13.77 -0.49
CA ALA A 284 19.50 -14.74 0.54
C ALA A 284 18.09 -14.46 1.10
N GLY A 285 17.26 -15.51 1.16
CA GLY A 285 15.89 -15.44 1.68
C GLY A 285 14.86 -14.80 0.71
N ASP A 286 15.23 -14.53 -0.54
CA ASP A 286 14.25 -14.01 -1.51
C ASP A 286 13.29 -15.11 -1.98
N ILE A 287 11.98 -14.81 -1.94
CA ILE A 287 10.93 -15.70 -2.46
C ILE A 287 11.01 -15.66 -3.99
N LYS A 288 11.29 -16.79 -4.64
CA LYS A 288 11.51 -16.85 -6.08
C LYS A 288 10.28 -16.40 -6.90
N HIS A 289 9.08 -16.81 -6.48
CA HIS A 289 7.84 -16.51 -7.19
C HIS A 289 6.74 -16.10 -6.23
N SER A 290 5.96 -15.08 -6.61
CA SER A 290 4.79 -14.64 -5.85
C SER A 290 3.73 -14.08 -6.80
N ASN A 291 2.50 -14.63 -6.72
CA ASN A 291 1.30 -14.08 -7.35
C ASN A 291 0.09 -14.39 -6.46
N ALA A 292 -0.98 -13.63 -6.63
CA ALA A 292 -2.15 -13.65 -5.77
C ALA A 292 -3.38 -14.27 -6.44
N ASP A 293 -4.19 -14.99 -5.66
CA ASP A 293 -5.60 -15.22 -5.96
C ASP A 293 -6.38 -14.01 -5.44
N ILE A 294 -7.07 -13.30 -6.34
CA ILE A 294 -7.86 -12.11 -6.01
C ILE A 294 -9.36 -12.38 -6.02
N SER A 295 -9.78 -13.63 -6.10
CA SER A 295 -11.19 -14.04 -6.22
C SER A 295 -12.03 -13.53 -5.05
N LYS A 296 -11.50 -13.59 -3.83
CA LYS A 296 -12.17 -13.11 -2.62
C LYS A 296 -12.42 -11.59 -2.65
N ALA A 297 -11.43 -10.81 -3.07
CA ALA A 297 -11.58 -9.37 -3.23
C ALA A 297 -12.58 -9.01 -4.33
N LYS A 298 -12.60 -9.76 -5.43
CA LYS A 298 -13.61 -9.60 -6.50
C LYS A 298 -15.01 -9.87 -5.98
N GLU A 299 -15.21 -10.95 -5.27
CA GLU A 299 -16.52 -11.40 -4.79
C GLU A 299 -17.09 -10.47 -3.71
N LEU A 300 -16.29 -10.15 -2.67
CA LEU A 300 -16.78 -9.47 -1.46
C LEU A 300 -16.61 -7.94 -1.50
N LEU A 301 -15.63 -7.42 -2.24
CA LEU A 301 -15.39 -5.99 -2.36
C LEU A 301 -15.82 -5.42 -3.72
N GLY A 302 -16.12 -6.27 -4.70
CA GLY A 302 -16.32 -5.86 -6.09
C GLY A 302 -15.03 -5.34 -6.74
N TYR A 303 -13.86 -5.70 -6.20
CA TYR A 303 -12.55 -5.31 -6.74
C TYR A 303 -12.37 -5.90 -8.14
N ASP A 304 -12.08 -5.05 -9.13
CA ASP A 304 -11.89 -5.46 -10.52
C ASP A 304 -10.77 -4.61 -11.15
N PRO A 305 -9.50 -5.01 -10.95
CA PRO A 305 -8.34 -4.18 -11.32
C PRO A 305 -8.27 -4.00 -12.84
N GLU A 306 -8.45 -2.76 -13.31
CA GLU A 306 -8.43 -2.40 -14.73
C GLU A 306 -7.03 -2.04 -15.24
N TRP A 307 -6.08 -1.77 -14.35
CA TRP A 307 -4.73 -1.37 -14.70
C TRP A 307 -3.80 -2.58 -14.74
N SER A 308 -3.58 -3.11 -15.96
CA SER A 308 -2.54 -4.13 -16.19
C SER A 308 -1.15 -3.59 -15.87
N PHE A 309 -0.17 -4.49 -15.73
CA PHE A 309 1.22 -4.09 -15.55
C PHE A 309 1.69 -3.15 -16.66
N ASP A 310 1.47 -3.52 -17.94
CA ASP A 310 1.89 -2.72 -19.10
C ASP A 310 1.28 -1.31 -19.13
N ARG A 311 0.01 -1.19 -18.78
CA ARG A 311 -0.65 0.11 -18.69
C ARG A 311 -0.09 0.94 -17.53
N GLY A 312 0.10 0.31 -16.38
CA GLY A 312 0.59 0.97 -15.17
C GLY A 312 2.05 1.42 -15.31
N ILE A 313 2.91 0.58 -15.92
CA ILE A 313 4.33 0.91 -16.08
C ILE A 313 4.53 2.09 -17.04
N LYS A 314 3.75 2.17 -18.14
CA LYS A 314 3.78 3.32 -19.05
C LYS A 314 3.44 4.62 -18.32
N ALA A 315 2.37 4.62 -17.53
CA ALA A 315 1.97 5.79 -16.75
C ALA A 315 3.00 6.15 -15.67
N ALA A 316 3.62 5.15 -15.02
CA ALA A 316 4.69 5.38 -14.04
C ALA A 316 5.95 5.98 -14.68
N ILE A 317 6.38 5.49 -15.86
CA ILE A 317 7.55 6.00 -16.59
C ILE A 317 7.36 7.48 -16.94
N GLU A 318 6.19 7.87 -17.49
CA GLU A 318 5.92 9.27 -17.82
C GLU A 318 6.02 10.18 -16.59
N TRP A 319 5.42 9.75 -15.48
CA TRP A 319 5.53 10.50 -14.23
C TRP A 319 6.99 10.63 -13.73
N TYR A 320 7.77 9.54 -13.79
CA TYR A 320 9.17 9.57 -13.33
C TYR A 320 10.07 10.42 -14.22
N LYS A 321 9.86 10.46 -15.54
CA LYS A 321 10.58 11.36 -16.46
C LYS A 321 10.42 12.84 -16.09
N GLU A 322 9.25 13.20 -15.57
CA GLU A 322 8.94 14.59 -15.18
C GLU A 322 9.39 14.94 -13.75
N ASN A 323 9.61 13.95 -12.88
CA ASN A 323 9.76 14.17 -11.44
C ASN A 323 11.08 13.66 -10.84
N LEU A 324 11.95 13.02 -11.63
CA LEU A 324 13.32 12.64 -11.28
C LEU A 324 14.34 13.48 -12.04
#